data_41f8ec2584bf76f59544aa070eef27e5
#
_entry.id   41f8ec2584bf76f59544aa070eef27e5
#
_cell.length_a   1.000
_cell.length_b   1.000
_cell.length_c   1.000
_cell.angle_alpha   90.00
_cell.angle_beta   90.00
_cell.angle_gamma   90.00
#
_symmetry.space_group_name_H-M   'P 1'
#
loop_
_entity.id
_entity.type
_entity.pdbx_description
1 polymer ?
#
loop_
_entity_poly.entity_id
_entity_poly.type
_entity_poly.pdbx_seq_one_letter_code
_entity_poly.pdbx_strand_id
1 'polypeptide(L)'
;MKKLLASLPKNIDKNVLVGFDTSDDAGVYQLNAEQALVYTVDFITPPVDDPYLFGQIAAANSLSDIYAMGGKPLSCLNIAGFPADKLDSEILTGIISGALQKITEAGAVLLGGHTTDNDEPIFGLTVTGMVHPENIWRNIGAQPGDQLILTKALGSGVLFNANLKNLVSAKALGECLDSLIVLNKTAAEVFANFEIHSATDITGFGFAGHALEMLSGPDLSFNITLDAIPIMNEAREMYERGVTTGVNQTNRTLVENNWNFAEGISVTQQELMLDPQTSGGLLVAVPEAQTSSILKALHNAGVTSSAQIGYVSNFSESKLCFR
;
A
#
# COMPACT_ATOMS: atom_id res chain seq x y z
N MET A 1 2.54 11.05 14.38
CA MET A 1 3.32 11.61 13.27
C MET A 1 2.65 12.86 12.68
N LYS A 2 1.38 12.85 12.19
CA LYS A 2 0.69 14.03 11.58
C LYS A 2 0.79 15.32 12.42
N LYS A 3 0.55 15.27 13.74
CA LYS A 3 0.67 16.44 14.63
C LYS A 3 2.10 16.99 14.71
N LEU A 4 3.10 16.14 14.66
CA LEU A 4 4.51 16.53 14.68
C LEU A 4 4.90 17.20 13.36
N LEU A 5 4.55 16.61 12.22
CA LEU A 5 4.83 17.19 10.91
C LEU A 5 4.10 18.52 10.69
N ALA A 6 2.85 18.65 11.18
CA ALA A 6 2.10 19.90 11.11
C ALA A 6 2.73 21.05 11.93
N SER A 7 3.62 20.76 12.87
CA SER A 7 4.36 21.77 13.64
C SER A 7 5.65 22.25 12.97
N LEU A 8 6.09 21.59 11.89
CA LEU A 8 7.30 21.97 11.15
C LEU A 8 7.01 23.12 10.19
N PRO A 9 8.01 23.97 9.91
CA PRO A 9 7.89 24.97 8.86
C PRO A 9 7.62 24.30 7.51
N LYS A 10 6.67 24.85 6.76
CA LYS A 10 6.38 24.34 5.40
C LYS A 10 7.53 24.61 4.44
N ASN A 11 7.68 23.72 3.46
CA ASN A 11 8.55 23.97 2.34
C ASN A 11 8.09 25.22 1.57
N ILE A 12 9.04 26.09 1.25
CA ILE A 12 8.81 27.33 0.47
C ILE A 12 9.29 27.19 -0.99
N ASP A 13 9.95 26.07 -1.34
CA ASP A 13 10.41 25.81 -2.70
C ASP A 13 9.20 25.48 -3.58
N LYS A 14 9.00 26.30 -4.63
CA LYS A 14 7.90 26.16 -5.58
C LYS A 14 7.96 24.87 -6.43
N ASN A 15 9.12 24.22 -6.47
CA ASN A 15 9.30 22.97 -7.18
C ASN A 15 8.85 21.75 -6.36
N VAL A 16 8.55 21.91 -5.08
CA VAL A 16 7.92 20.85 -4.27
C VAL A 16 6.45 20.79 -4.63
N LEU A 17 6.07 19.81 -5.42
CA LEU A 17 4.67 19.60 -5.85
C LEU A 17 3.87 18.79 -4.80
N VAL A 18 4.54 17.86 -4.12
CA VAL A 18 4.01 17.06 -3.01
C VAL A 18 5.08 17.03 -1.93
N GLY A 19 4.73 17.44 -0.71
CA GLY A 19 5.66 17.54 0.41
C GLY A 19 5.15 16.77 1.64
N PHE A 20 5.89 16.87 2.75
CA PHE A 20 5.57 16.19 4.01
C PHE A 20 4.29 16.72 4.70
N ASP A 21 3.71 17.80 4.25
CA ASP A 21 2.52 18.45 4.80
C ASP A 21 1.21 17.87 4.23
N THR A 22 1.30 17.01 3.24
CA THR A 22 0.21 16.18 2.73
C THR A 22 0.36 14.73 3.22
N SER A 23 -0.64 13.90 3.03
CA SER A 23 -0.60 12.47 3.40
C SER A 23 -0.45 11.58 2.15
N ASP A 24 0.20 12.11 1.12
CA ASP A 24 0.50 11.35 -0.10
C ASP A 24 1.62 10.33 0.17
N ASP A 25 1.67 9.27 -0.64
CA ASP A 25 2.55 8.12 -0.44
C ASP A 25 4.03 8.47 -0.66
N ALA A 26 4.31 9.46 -1.51
CA ALA A 26 5.69 9.90 -1.79
C ALA A 26 5.80 11.42 -1.96
N GLY A 27 7.02 11.95 -1.75
CA GLY A 27 7.36 13.32 -2.06
C GLY A 27 7.61 13.53 -3.55
N VAL A 28 7.18 14.68 -4.12
CA VAL A 28 7.37 14.97 -5.54
C VAL A 28 8.05 16.32 -5.72
N TYR A 29 9.17 16.32 -6.46
CA TYR A 29 9.97 17.52 -6.79
C TYR A 29 10.05 17.74 -8.30
N GLN A 30 9.57 18.87 -8.77
CA GLN A 30 9.57 19.23 -10.19
C GLN A 30 10.96 19.64 -10.68
N LEU A 31 11.44 19.03 -11.75
CA LEU A 31 12.68 19.40 -12.42
C LEU A 31 12.44 20.43 -13.53
N ASN A 32 11.40 20.23 -14.33
CA ASN A 32 10.98 21.08 -15.45
C ASN A 32 9.49 20.88 -15.75
N ALA A 33 9.00 21.45 -16.85
CA ALA A 33 7.58 21.39 -17.20
C ALA A 33 7.05 19.95 -17.48
N GLU A 34 7.94 19.02 -17.86
CA GLU A 34 7.56 17.67 -18.28
C GLU A 34 8.01 16.58 -17.30
N GLN A 35 8.88 16.92 -16.33
CA GLN A 35 9.50 15.93 -15.45
C GLN A 35 9.46 16.35 -13.98
N ALA A 36 8.99 15.45 -13.14
CA ALA A 36 9.11 15.52 -11.71
C ALA A 36 9.67 14.21 -11.14
N LEU A 37 10.51 14.31 -10.13
CA LEU A 37 11.02 13.15 -9.40
C LEU A 37 10.08 12.81 -8.26
N VAL A 38 9.82 11.52 -8.09
CA VAL A 38 9.07 10.94 -6.98
C VAL A 38 10.06 10.27 -6.05
N TYR A 39 10.01 10.58 -4.76
CA TYR A 39 10.94 10.07 -3.75
C TYR A 39 10.18 9.41 -2.62
N THR A 40 10.55 8.17 -2.34
CA THR A 40 10.07 7.47 -1.15
C THR A 40 11.19 6.73 -0.44
N VAL A 41 10.96 6.39 0.81
CA VAL A 41 11.78 5.50 1.61
C VAL A 41 10.86 4.65 2.49
N ASP A 42 10.99 3.34 2.34
CA ASP A 42 10.26 2.40 3.19
C ASP A 42 11.12 1.19 3.53
N PHE A 43 10.93 0.63 4.72
CA PHE A 43 11.60 -0.58 5.18
C PHE A 43 10.68 -1.37 6.10
N ILE A 44 10.88 -2.67 6.13
CA ILE A 44 10.09 -3.59 6.95
C ILE A 44 11.00 -4.54 7.74
N THR A 45 10.45 -5.13 8.79
CA THR A 45 11.02 -6.29 9.47
C THR A 45 10.65 -7.56 8.69
N PRO A 46 11.41 -8.67 8.82
CA PRO A 46 11.15 -9.92 8.11
C PRO A 46 9.75 -10.49 8.42
N PRO A 47 8.84 -10.61 7.44
CA PRO A 47 7.59 -11.32 7.61
C PRO A 47 7.73 -12.84 7.44
N VAL A 48 8.89 -13.29 6.95
CA VAL A 48 9.22 -14.69 6.65
C VAL A 48 10.69 -15.00 6.97
N ASP A 49 11.01 -16.27 7.16
CA ASP A 49 12.38 -16.72 7.46
C ASP A 49 13.27 -16.84 6.21
N ASP A 50 12.70 -17.00 5.02
CA ASP A 50 13.43 -17.05 3.75
C ASP A 50 13.99 -15.66 3.40
N PRO A 51 15.31 -15.46 3.39
CA PRO A 51 15.91 -14.16 3.17
C PRO A 51 15.68 -13.64 1.74
N TYR A 52 15.65 -14.52 0.73
CA TYR A 52 15.40 -14.10 -0.64
C TYR A 52 13.96 -13.60 -0.82
N LEU A 53 13.00 -14.34 -0.29
CA LEU A 53 11.58 -13.96 -0.31
C LEU A 53 11.34 -12.68 0.51
N PHE A 54 11.99 -12.53 1.67
CA PHE A 54 11.95 -11.29 2.45
C PHE A 54 12.42 -10.09 1.60
N GLY A 55 13.56 -10.24 0.89
CA GLY A 55 14.07 -9.20 0.01
C GLY A 55 13.09 -8.82 -1.10
N GLN A 56 12.42 -9.81 -1.71
CA GLN A 56 11.39 -9.57 -2.72
C GLN A 56 10.20 -8.79 -2.18
N ILE A 57 9.69 -9.18 -1.01
CA ILE A 57 8.54 -8.52 -0.36
C ILE A 57 8.91 -7.07 0.02
N ALA A 58 10.06 -6.87 0.64
CA ALA A 58 10.51 -5.55 1.06
C ALA A 58 10.70 -4.60 -0.14
N ALA A 59 11.26 -5.09 -1.24
CA ALA A 59 11.40 -4.31 -2.46
C ALA A 59 10.06 -4.01 -3.13
N ALA A 60 9.14 -4.99 -3.18
CA ALA A 60 7.80 -4.78 -3.73
C ALA A 60 7.03 -3.73 -2.93
N ASN A 61 7.15 -3.77 -1.60
CA ASN A 61 6.55 -2.79 -0.69
C ASN A 61 7.14 -1.38 -0.93
N SER A 62 8.46 -1.23 -0.94
CA SER A 62 9.11 0.09 -1.13
C SER A 62 8.90 0.69 -2.53
N LEU A 63 8.70 -0.12 -3.56
CA LEU A 63 8.42 0.33 -4.93
C LEU A 63 6.96 0.79 -5.10
N SER A 64 6.07 0.39 -4.20
CA SER A 64 4.63 0.57 -4.33
C SER A 64 4.22 2.03 -4.31
N ASP A 65 4.82 2.87 -3.45
CA ASP A 65 4.54 4.30 -3.35
C ASP A 65 4.75 5.02 -4.70
N ILE A 66 5.78 4.61 -5.45
CA ILE A 66 6.04 5.21 -6.78
C ILE A 66 4.87 4.93 -7.73
N TYR A 67 4.34 3.70 -7.70
CA TYR A 67 3.19 3.31 -8.51
C TYR A 67 1.90 3.99 -8.06
N ALA A 68 1.70 4.15 -6.74
CA ALA A 68 0.56 4.85 -6.16
C ALA A 68 0.50 6.32 -6.58
N MET A 69 1.67 6.94 -6.80
CA MET A 69 1.81 8.32 -7.30
C MET A 69 1.72 8.44 -8.84
N GLY A 70 1.44 7.35 -9.58
CA GLY A 70 1.43 7.33 -11.06
C GLY A 70 2.83 7.39 -11.68
N GLY A 71 3.88 7.20 -10.88
CA GLY A 71 5.27 7.28 -11.30
C GLY A 71 5.82 5.96 -11.83
N LYS A 72 7.02 6.05 -12.42
CA LYS A 72 7.83 4.91 -12.86
C LYS A 72 9.13 4.88 -12.08
N PRO A 73 9.47 3.78 -11.36
CA PRO A 73 10.74 3.64 -10.67
C PRO A 73 11.94 3.80 -11.64
N LEU A 74 12.97 4.51 -11.20
CA LEU A 74 14.21 4.71 -11.97
C LEU A 74 15.39 4.05 -11.28
N SER A 75 15.57 4.32 -9.99
CA SER A 75 16.71 3.84 -9.23
C SER A 75 16.39 3.65 -7.76
N CYS A 76 17.14 2.75 -7.12
CA CYS A 76 17.00 2.42 -5.72
C CYS A 76 18.35 2.46 -5.00
N LEU A 77 18.28 2.79 -3.71
CA LEU A 77 19.35 2.53 -2.76
C LEU A 77 18.78 1.63 -1.66
N ASN A 78 19.47 0.58 -1.26
CA ASN A 78 19.02 -0.24 -0.14
C ASN A 78 19.34 0.42 1.20
N ILE A 79 18.45 0.21 2.16
CA ILE A 79 18.64 0.53 3.58
C ILE A 79 18.52 -0.78 4.35
N ALA A 80 19.57 -1.13 5.10
CA ALA A 80 19.61 -2.36 5.86
C ALA A 80 20.09 -2.11 7.28
N GLY A 81 19.35 -2.61 8.26
CA GLY A 81 19.87 -2.87 9.60
C GLY A 81 20.09 -4.38 9.70
N PHE A 82 21.30 -4.81 10.08
CA PHE A 82 21.63 -6.23 10.07
C PHE A 82 22.52 -6.60 11.25
N PRO A 83 22.15 -7.63 12.06
CA PRO A 83 22.93 -8.08 13.20
C PRO A 83 24.09 -8.98 12.75
N ALA A 84 25.17 -8.37 12.26
CA ALA A 84 26.31 -9.09 11.68
C ALA A 84 27.09 -9.98 12.68
N ASP A 85 26.87 -9.80 13.97
CA ASP A 85 27.39 -10.65 15.03
C ASP A 85 26.54 -11.90 15.30
N LYS A 86 25.29 -11.93 14.82
CA LYS A 86 24.30 -13.01 15.07
C LYS A 86 23.93 -13.79 13.83
N LEU A 87 24.01 -13.19 12.65
CA LEU A 87 23.57 -13.77 11.39
C LEU A 87 24.68 -13.77 10.35
N ASP A 88 24.75 -14.85 9.58
CA ASP A 88 25.72 -14.98 8.49
C ASP A 88 25.47 -13.97 7.36
N SER A 89 26.54 -13.46 6.76
CA SER A 89 26.48 -12.49 5.66
C SER A 89 25.73 -13.01 4.42
N GLU A 90 25.63 -14.34 4.27
CA GLU A 90 24.86 -15.01 3.22
C GLU A 90 23.36 -14.69 3.30
N ILE A 91 22.83 -14.47 4.51
CA ILE A 91 21.45 -14.05 4.74
C ILE A 91 21.23 -12.66 4.13
N LEU A 92 22.11 -11.70 4.42
CA LEU A 92 22.03 -10.36 3.84
C LEU A 92 22.17 -10.41 2.29
N THR A 93 23.06 -11.26 1.79
CA THR A 93 23.22 -11.50 0.36
C THR A 93 21.91 -12.03 -0.28
N GLY A 94 21.24 -12.96 0.41
CA GLY A 94 19.92 -13.48 -0.01
C GLY A 94 18.88 -12.37 -0.08
N ILE A 95 18.78 -11.54 0.96
CA ILE A 95 17.84 -10.40 1.01
C ILE A 95 18.09 -9.43 -0.15
N ILE A 96 19.33 -8.99 -0.35
CA ILE A 96 19.67 -8.05 -1.42
C ILE A 96 19.42 -8.68 -2.79
N SER A 97 19.68 -9.97 -2.97
CA SER A 97 19.44 -10.68 -4.23
C SER A 97 17.95 -10.76 -4.56
N GLY A 98 17.09 -11.03 -3.57
CA GLY A 98 15.64 -11.01 -3.74
C GLY A 98 15.12 -9.62 -4.10
N ALA A 99 15.62 -8.59 -3.41
CA ALA A 99 15.29 -7.21 -3.72
C ALA A 99 15.73 -6.81 -5.14
N LEU A 100 16.95 -7.16 -5.54
CA LEU A 100 17.47 -6.88 -6.88
C LEU A 100 16.62 -7.50 -8.00
N GLN A 101 16.05 -8.68 -7.78
CA GLN A 101 15.12 -9.26 -8.73
C GLN A 101 13.90 -8.36 -8.95
N LYS A 102 13.28 -7.86 -7.86
CA LYS A 102 12.09 -7.00 -7.96
C LYS A 102 12.42 -5.62 -8.51
N ILE A 103 13.57 -5.05 -8.16
CA ILE A 103 14.08 -3.80 -8.74
C ILE A 103 14.23 -3.94 -10.26
N THR A 104 14.82 -5.06 -10.73
CA THR A 104 14.99 -5.35 -12.17
C THR A 104 13.63 -5.54 -12.86
N GLU A 105 12.69 -6.25 -12.23
CA GLU A 105 11.32 -6.43 -12.73
C GLU A 105 10.58 -5.09 -12.85
N ALA A 106 10.81 -4.17 -11.91
CA ALA A 106 10.29 -2.80 -11.97
C ALA A 106 10.85 -1.99 -13.15
N GLY A 107 11.99 -2.39 -13.71
CA GLY A 107 12.74 -1.64 -14.72
C GLY A 107 13.67 -0.59 -14.11
N ALA A 108 13.92 -0.67 -12.81
CA ALA A 108 14.82 0.22 -12.08
C ALA A 108 16.22 -0.41 -11.90
N VAL A 109 17.15 0.36 -11.36
CA VAL A 109 18.52 -0.08 -11.07
C VAL A 109 18.86 0.13 -9.60
N LEU A 110 19.60 -0.81 -9.01
CA LEU A 110 20.19 -0.64 -7.68
C LEU A 110 21.53 0.09 -7.84
N LEU A 111 21.64 1.27 -7.21
CA LEU A 111 22.86 2.11 -7.28
C LEU A 111 23.80 1.89 -6.10
N GLY A 112 23.32 1.28 -5.02
CA GLY A 112 24.09 1.07 -3.79
C GLY A 112 23.16 1.10 -2.59
N GLY A 113 23.66 1.60 -1.47
CA GLY A 113 22.85 1.70 -0.26
C GLY A 113 23.69 1.87 1.00
N HIS A 114 23.07 1.67 2.15
CA HIS A 114 23.72 1.75 3.44
C HIS A 114 23.29 0.58 4.34
N THR A 115 24.24 0.02 5.05
CA THR A 115 24.00 -1.03 6.05
C THR A 115 24.52 -0.54 7.40
N THR A 116 23.73 -0.68 8.44
CA THR A 116 24.12 -0.41 9.81
C THR A 116 23.91 -1.64 10.67
N ASP A 117 24.63 -1.72 11.79
CA ASP A 117 24.36 -2.73 12.79
C ASP A 117 23.01 -2.48 13.46
N ASN A 118 22.26 -3.55 13.72
CA ASN A 118 20.94 -3.49 14.37
C ASN A 118 20.66 -4.82 15.07
N ASP A 119 19.84 -4.81 16.11
CA ASP A 119 19.55 -6.02 16.90
C ASP A 119 18.75 -7.08 16.12
N GLU A 120 17.92 -6.63 15.18
CA GLU A 120 17.08 -7.46 14.31
C GLU A 120 17.22 -7.00 12.86
N PRO A 121 17.08 -7.92 11.87
CA PRO A 121 17.08 -7.51 10.48
C PRO A 121 15.96 -6.53 10.18
N ILE A 122 16.30 -5.44 9.50
CA ILE A 122 15.35 -4.57 8.78
C ILE A 122 15.89 -4.34 7.39
N PHE A 123 15.03 -4.30 6.40
CA PHE A 123 15.44 -4.07 5.02
C PHE A 123 14.37 -3.31 4.24
N GLY A 124 14.82 -2.45 3.36
CA GLY A 124 13.98 -1.71 2.42
C GLY A 124 14.78 -0.88 1.45
N LEU A 125 14.08 -0.01 0.77
CA LEU A 125 14.67 0.81 -0.29
C LEU A 125 14.30 2.28 -0.07
N THR A 126 15.23 3.17 -0.41
CA THR A 126 14.81 4.47 -0.93
C THR A 126 14.67 4.34 -2.43
N VAL A 127 13.55 4.80 -2.97
CA VAL A 127 13.25 4.70 -4.41
C VAL A 127 13.09 6.09 -4.99
N THR A 128 13.77 6.31 -6.11
CA THR A 128 13.55 7.48 -6.96
C THR A 128 12.80 7.04 -8.21
N GLY A 129 11.64 7.65 -8.44
CA GLY A 129 10.84 7.48 -9.65
C GLY A 129 10.72 8.77 -10.43
N MET A 130 10.03 8.71 -11.56
CA MET A 130 9.71 9.86 -12.40
C MET A 130 8.24 9.83 -12.80
N VAL A 131 7.64 11.03 -12.85
CA VAL A 131 6.26 11.26 -13.30
C VAL A 131 6.19 12.56 -14.07
N HIS A 132 5.24 12.69 -15.00
CA HIS A 132 4.92 13.99 -15.57
C HIS A 132 4.15 14.82 -14.54
N PRO A 133 4.48 16.11 -14.31
CA PRO A 133 3.85 16.94 -13.27
C PRO A 133 2.31 16.99 -13.31
N GLU A 134 1.73 16.88 -14.50
CA GLU A 134 0.26 16.89 -14.68
C GLU A 134 -0.39 15.50 -14.44
N ASN A 135 0.41 14.43 -14.36
CA ASN A 135 -0.08 13.06 -14.22
C ASN A 135 0.18 12.47 -12.82
N ILE A 136 0.47 13.32 -11.85
CA ILE A 136 0.66 12.89 -10.46
C ILE A 136 -0.68 12.45 -9.89
N TRP A 137 -0.77 11.20 -9.46
CA TRP A 137 -1.89 10.74 -8.63
C TRP A 137 -1.65 11.18 -7.20
N ARG A 138 -2.70 11.59 -6.54
CA ARG A 138 -2.67 12.04 -5.15
C ARG A 138 -3.66 11.24 -4.32
N ASN A 139 -3.43 11.19 -3.03
CA ASN A 139 -4.39 10.59 -2.12
C ASN A 139 -5.70 11.39 -2.10
N ILE A 140 -5.63 12.71 -2.24
CA ILE A 140 -6.79 13.60 -2.28
C ILE A 140 -7.12 13.98 -3.71
N GLY A 141 -8.40 13.87 -4.09
CA GLY A 141 -8.86 14.24 -5.44
C GLY A 141 -10.12 13.52 -5.87
N ALA A 142 -10.57 12.52 -5.09
CA ALA A 142 -11.82 11.80 -5.35
C ALA A 142 -13.00 12.77 -5.49
N GLN A 143 -13.95 12.43 -6.35
CA GLN A 143 -15.14 13.22 -6.67
C GLN A 143 -16.43 12.44 -6.39
N PRO A 144 -17.53 13.11 -6.03
CA PRO A 144 -18.83 12.43 -5.91
C PRO A 144 -19.20 11.73 -7.22
N GLY A 145 -19.58 10.45 -7.15
CA GLY A 145 -19.88 9.60 -8.28
C GLY A 145 -18.74 8.67 -8.70
N ASP A 146 -17.52 8.92 -8.25
CA ASP A 146 -16.40 8.01 -8.50
C ASP A 146 -16.68 6.61 -7.94
N GLN A 147 -16.12 5.62 -8.62
CA GLN A 147 -16.08 4.24 -8.15
C GLN A 147 -14.71 3.94 -7.55
N LEU A 148 -14.69 3.11 -6.52
CA LEU A 148 -13.48 2.70 -5.81
C LEU A 148 -13.06 1.31 -6.28
N ILE A 149 -11.82 1.19 -6.75
CA ILE A 149 -11.23 -0.08 -7.20
C ILE A 149 -10.07 -0.43 -6.27
N LEU A 150 -10.06 -1.68 -5.77
CA LEU A 150 -8.95 -2.26 -5.01
C LEU A 150 -8.30 -3.37 -5.83
N THR A 151 -6.96 -3.41 -5.91
CA THR A 151 -6.25 -4.29 -6.86
C THR A 151 -5.69 -5.57 -6.26
N LYS A 152 -5.56 -5.69 -4.93
CA LYS A 152 -5.13 -6.92 -4.23
C LYS A 152 -6.07 -7.23 -3.08
N ALA A 153 -6.13 -8.50 -2.68
CA ALA A 153 -6.87 -8.95 -1.52
C ALA A 153 -6.24 -8.47 -0.20
N LEU A 154 -7.08 -8.30 0.84
CA LEU A 154 -6.68 -7.94 2.20
C LEU A 154 -6.54 -9.17 3.09
N GLY A 155 -5.68 -9.09 4.12
CA GLY A 155 -5.56 -10.14 5.12
C GLY A 155 -4.14 -10.61 5.42
N SER A 156 -3.10 -9.97 4.87
CA SER A 156 -1.71 -10.40 5.05
C SER A 156 -1.24 -10.33 6.51
N GLY A 157 -1.67 -9.30 7.26
CA GLY A 157 -1.25 -9.12 8.65
C GLY A 157 -1.74 -10.24 9.56
N VAL A 158 -3.02 -10.57 9.49
CA VAL A 158 -3.58 -11.66 10.31
C VAL A 158 -3.02 -13.03 9.90
N LEU A 159 -2.74 -13.26 8.62
CA LEU A 159 -2.15 -14.51 8.14
C LEU A 159 -0.72 -14.70 8.66
N PHE A 160 0.09 -13.65 8.71
CA PHE A 160 1.41 -13.73 9.34
C PHE A 160 1.33 -14.04 10.83
N ASN A 161 0.45 -13.38 11.57
CA ASN A 161 0.26 -13.68 12.99
C ASN A 161 -0.30 -15.09 13.24
N ALA A 162 -1.15 -15.59 12.33
CA ALA A 162 -1.63 -16.96 12.38
C ALA A 162 -0.51 -17.97 12.07
N ASN A 163 0.40 -17.63 11.15
CA ASN A 163 1.57 -18.47 10.83
C ASN A 163 2.50 -18.63 12.03
N LEU A 164 2.78 -17.57 12.76
CA LEU A 164 3.58 -17.65 14.01
C LEU A 164 2.99 -18.59 15.07
N LYS A 165 1.68 -18.85 14.98
CA LYS A 165 0.93 -19.77 15.87
C LYS A 165 0.67 -21.14 15.23
N ASN A 166 1.16 -21.39 14.01
CA ASN A 166 0.90 -22.60 13.22
C ASN A 166 -0.61 -22.86 12.99
N LEU A 167 -1.39 -21.80 12.74
CA LEU A 167 -2.84 -21.86 12.58
C LEU A 167 -3.31 -21.72 11.13
N VAL A 168 -2.49 -21.17 10.23
CA VAL A 168 -2.77 -21.01 8.81
C VAL A 168 -2.26 -22.21 8.02
N SER A 169 -2.97 -22.59 6.96
CA SER A 169 -2.52 -23.65 6.07
C SER A 169 -1.33 -23.18 5.20
N ALA A 170 -0.44 -24.13 4.84
CA ALA A 170 0.67 -23.83 3.93
C ALA A 170 0.19 -23.29 2.57
N LYS A 171 -1.02 -23.69 2.13
CA LYS A 171 -1.63 -23.19 0.89
C LYS A 171 -2.02 -21.72 1.02
N ALA A 172 -2.78 -21.35 2.04
CA ALA A 172 -3.21 -19.96 2.22
C ALA A 172 -2.02 -19.02 2.47
N LEU A 173 -1.03 -19.47 3.23
CA LEU A 173 0.21 -18.71 3.41
C LEU A 173 0.97 -18.55 2.09
N GLY A 174 1.10 -19.60 1.28
CA GLY A 174 1.74 -19.54 -0.03
C GLY A 174 1.05 -18.54 -0.97
N GLU A 175 -0.28 -18.59 -1.09
CA GLU A 175 -1.07 -17.63 -1.89
C GLU A 175 -0.92 -16.19 -1.38
N CYS A 176 -0.84 -15.98 -0.07
CA CYS A 176 -0.53 -14.68 0.52
C CYS A 176 0.85 -14.19 0.06
N LEU A 177 1.89 -15.00 0.24
CA LEU A 177 3.27 -14.65 -0.13
C LEU A 177 3.41 -14.36 -1.62
N ASP A 178 2.76 -15.17 -2.49
CA ASP A 178 2.72 -14.94 -3.93
C ASP A 178 2.12 -13.56 -4.27
N SER A 179 1.08 -13.13 -3.55
CA SER A 179 0.48 -11.80 -3.73
C SER A 179 1.41 -10.67 -3.32
N LEU A 180 2.19 -10.85 -2.24
CA LEU A 180 3.05 -9.81 -1.69
C LEU A 180 4.25 -9.47 -2.59
N ILE A 181 4.78 -10.44 -3.32
CA ILE A 181 5.87 -10.23 -4.27
C ILE A 181 5.43 -9.65 -5.62
N VAL A 182 4.11 -9.59 -5.88
CA VAL A 182 3.59 -8.96 -7.09
C VAL A 182 3.72 -7.44 -6.98
N LEU A 183 4.41 -6.83 -7.95
CA LEU A 183 4.53 -5.37 -8.04
C LEU A 183 3.19 -4.74 -8.43
N ASN A 184 2.87 -3.58 -7.85
CA ASN A 184 1.74 -2.76 -8.30
C ASN A 184 1.95 -2.13 -9.69
N LYS A 185 3.09 -2.43 -10.35
CA LYS A 185 3.47 -1.99 -11.69
C LYS A 185 2.38 -2.21 -12.73
N THR A 186 1.93 -3.46 -12.90
CA THR A 186 0.94 -3.79 -13.93
C THR A 186 -0.37 -3.05 -13.71
N ALA A 187 -0.82 -2.94 -12.46
CA ALA A 187 -2.02 -2.18 -12.13
C ALA A 187 -1.84 -0.70 -12.48
N ALA A 188 -0.72 -0.08 -12.09
CA ALA A 188 -0.41 1.31 -12.40
C ALA A 188 -0.29 1.56 -13.92
N GLU A 189 0.35 0.66 -14.67
CA GLU A 189 0.45 0.74 -16.14
C GLU A 189 -0.93 0.67 -16.83
N VAL A 190 -1.87 -0.11 -16.28
CA VAL A 190 -3.26 -0.13 -16.76
C VAL A 190 -3.95 1.18 -16.44
N PHE A 191 -3.92 1.62 -15.17
CA PHE A 191 -4.56 2.86 -14.73
C PHE A 191 -4.04 4.09 -15.48
N ALA A 192 -2.77 4.13 -15.88
CA ALA A 192 -2.20 5.24 -16.63
C ALA A 192 -2.85 5.52 -18.01
N ASN A 193 -3.72 4.61 -18.47
CA ASN A 193 -4.48 4.80 -19.70
C ASN A 193 -5.91 5.36 -19.46
N PHE A 194 -6.24 5.71 -18.22
CA PHE A 194 -7.55 6.17 -17.79
C PHE A 194 -7.42 7.43 -16.93
N GLU A 195 -8.54 8.09 -16.70
CA GLU A 195 -8.63 9.21 -15.77
C GLU A 195 -8.64 8.69 -14.33
N ILE A 196 -7.73 9.18 -13.51
CA ILE A 196 -7.58 8.82 -12.10
C ILE A 196 -7.77 10.09 -11.26
N HIS A 197 -8.73 10.09 -10.37
CA HIS A 197 -9.00 11.24 -9.51
C HIS A 197 -8.18 11.19 -8.21
N SER A 198 -8.01 10.01 -7.61
CA SER A 198 -7.13 9.81 -6.47
C SER A 198 -6.66 8.36 -6.37
N ALA A 199 -5.51 8.14 -5.76
CA ALA A 199 -4.93 6.82 -5.57
C ALA A 199 -4.07 6.81 -4.30
N THR A 200 -3.95 5.63 -3.69
CA THR A 200 -2.98 5.26 -2.65
C THR A 200 -2.73 3.77 -2.72
N ASP A 201 -1.67 3.28 -2.09
CA ASP A 201 -1.54 1.85 -1.82
C ASP A 201 -1.99 1.50 -0.40
N ILE A 202 -2.29 0.23 -0.16
CA ILE A 202 -2.76 -0.23 1.15
C ILE A 202 -1.63 -0.93 1.89
N THR A 203 -1.15 -0.31 2.97
CA THR A 203 -0.05 -0.83 3.79
C THR A 203 -0.42 -0.87 5.29
N GLY A 204 0.47 -0.43 6.17
CA GLY A 204 0.40 -0.64 7.62
C GLY A 204 -0.82 -0.06 8.34
N PHE A 205 -1.47 0.98 7.81
CA PHE A 205 -2.67 1.55 8.41
C PHE A 205 -3.95 0.75 8.09
N GLY A 206 -3.82 -0.31 7.30
CA GLY A 206 -4.95 -1.11 6.85
C GLY A 206 -5.84 -0.35 5.85
N PHE A 207 -6.83 -1.05 5.32
CA PHE A 207 -7.74 -0.46 4.33
C PHE A 207 -8.43 0.81 4.85
N ALA A 208 -8.98 0.77 6.06
CA ALA A 208 -9.74 1.89 6.63
C ALA A 208 -8.85 3.13 6.88
N GLY A 209 -7.60 2.93 7.30
CA GLY A 209 -6.65 4.03 7.53
C GLY A 209 -6.30 4.76 6.24
N HIS A 210 -5.90 4.03 5.19
CA HIS A 210 -5.54 4.61 3.90
C HIS A 210 -6.74 5.21 3.17
N ALA A 211 -7.91 4.56 3.21
CA ALA A 211 -9.15 5.13 2.68
C ALA A 211 -9.52 6.45 3.38
N LEU A 212 -9.28 6.57 4.69
CA LEU A 212 -9.49 7.82 5.42
C LEU A 212 -8.47 8.91 5.02
N GLU A 213 -7.24 8.54 4.67
CA GLU A 213 -6.24 9.49 4.16
C GLU A 213 -6.68 10.12 2.84
N MET A 214 -7.28 9.35 1.93
CA MET A 214 -7.88 9.85 0.68
C MET A 214 -9.03 10.86 0.92
N LEU A 215 -9.64 10.84 2.09
CA LEU A 215 -10.73 11.74 2.51
C LEU A 215 -10.24 12.91 3.40
N SER A 216 -8.95 13.17 3.44
CA SER A 216 -8.36 14.21 4.33
C SER A 216 -8.60 15.66 3.88
N GLY A 217 -9.44 15.93 2.92
CA GLY A 217 -9.73 17.28 2.42
C GLY A 217 -11.23 17.56 2.36
N PRO A 218 -11.90 17.17 1.26
CA PRO A 218 -13.28 17.54 1.01
C PRO A 218 -14.28 16.78 1.92
N ASP A 219 -15.48 17.33 2.03
CA ASP A 219 -16.60 16.69 2.70
C ASP A 219 -17.20 15.61 1.82
N LEU A 220 -16.53 14.45 1.79
CA LEU A 220 -16.89 13.27 1.02
C LEU A 220 -17.06 12.06 1.94
N SER A 221 -17.81 11.09 1.46
CA SER A 221 -17.92 9.76 2.04
C SER A 221 -17.54 8.68 1.03
N PHE A 222 -16.74 7.71 1.47
CA PHE A 222 -16.56 6.44 0.76
C PHE A 222 -17.60 5.44 1.26
N ASN A 223 -18.45 4.98 0.36
CA ASN A 223 -19.46 3.95 0.62
C ASN A 223 -18.90 2.60 0.15
N ILE A 224 -18.54 1.76 1.10
CA ILE A 224 -17.79 0.51 0.87
C ILE A 224 -18.75 -0.68 0.99
N THR A 225 -18.77 -1.55 -0.02
CA THR A 225 -19.48 -2.83 -0.02
C THR A 225 -18.54 -3.92 0.48
N LEU A 226 -18.69 -4.34 1.74
CA LEU A 226 -17.77 -5.28 2.39
C LEU A 226 -17.63 -6.61 1.65
N ASP A 227 -18.74 -7.13 1.12
CA ASP A 227 -18.73 -8.40 0.38
C ASP A 227 -18.05 -8.31 -1.00
N ALA A 228 -17.81 -7.09 -1.49
CA ALA A 228 -17.06 -6.86 -2.73
C ALA A 228 -15.54 -6.77 -2.51
N ILE A 229 -15.09 -6.62 -1.26
CA ILE A 229 -13.66 -6.53 -0.94
C ILE A 229 -13.04 -7.92 -1.09
N PRO A 230 -12.01 -8.09 -1.94
CA PRO A 230 -11.29 -9.35 -2.02
C PRO A 230 -10.52 -9.60 -0.71
N ILE A 231 -10.71 -10.78 -0.13
CA ILE A 231 -10.08 -11.21 1.12
C ILE A 231 -9.23 -12.45 0.83
N MET A 232 -8.02 -12.48 1.37
CA MET A 232 -7.12 -13.63 1.27
C MET A 232 -7.73 -14.88 1.93
N ASN A 233 -7.45 -16.04 1.35
CA ASN A 233 -7.93 -17.32 1.90
C ASN A 233 -7.53 -17.47 3.37
N GLU A 234 -8.45 -17.95 4.20
CA GLU A 234 -8.35 -18.15 5.65
C GLU A 234 -8.22 -16.84 6.49
N ALA A 235 -8.03 -15.66 5.91
CA ALA A 235 -7.84 -14.43 6.71
C ALA A 235 -9.08 -14.12 7.58
N ARG A 236 -10.29 -14.26 7.03
CA ARG A 236 -11.54 -14.10 7.79
C ARG A 236 -11.65 -15.14 8.91
N GLU A 237 -11.37 -16.41 8.59
CA GLU A 237 -11.39 -17.49 9.57
C GLU A 237 -10.42 -17.25 10.73
N MET A 238 -9.24 -16.71 10.47
CA MET A 238 -8.27 -16.41 11.52
C MET A 238 -8.82 -15.36 12.50
N TYR A 239 -9.45 -14.31 12.02
CA TYR A 239 -10.14 -13.34 12.89
C TYR A 239 -11.30 -13.97 13.66
N GLU A 240 -12.10 -14.85 13.05
CA GLU A 240 -13.17 -15.60 13.73
C GLU A 240 -12.63 -16.50 14.86
N ARG A 241 -11.42 -17.03 14.69
CA ARG A 241 -10.70 -17.82 15.70
C ARG A 241 -10.00 -16.95 16.77
N GLY A 242 -10.17 -15.62 16.72
CA GLY A 242 -9.60 -14.68 17.69
C GLY A 242 -8.11 -14.37 17.45
N VAL A 243 -7.57 -14.68 16.27
CA VAL A 243 -6.23 -14.17 15.87
C VAL A 243 -6.41 -12.72 15.44
N THR A 244 -5.55 -11.84 15.91
CA THR A 244 -5.51 -10.42 15.53
C THR A 244 -4.07 -9.95 15.44
N THR A 245 -3.83 -8.76 14.92
CA THR A 245 -2.51 -8.15 14.90
C THR A 245 -2.35 -7.14 16.04
N GLY A 246 -1.11 -6.88 16.45
CA GLY A 246 -0.82 -5.83 17.44
C GLY A 246 -1.14 -4.42 16.93
N VAL A 247 -1.29 -4.24 15.62
CA VAL A 247 -1.50 -2.95 14.96
C VAL A 247 -2.99 -2.59 14.85
N ASN A 248 -3.91 -3.58 14.81
CA ASN A 248 -5.33 -3.35 14.64
C ASN A 248 -5.90 -2.31 15.63
N GLN A 249 -5.52 -2.39 16.92
CA GLN A 249 -6.01 -1.42 17.91
C GLN A 249 -5.53 0.00 17.64
N THR A 250 -4.29 0.17 17.17
CA THR A 250 -3.76 1.48 16.78
C THR A 250 -4.50 2.00 15.54
N ASN A 251 -4.73 1.16 14.54
CA ASN A 251 -5.47 1.50 13.34
C ASN A 251 -6.93 1.85 13.64
N ARG A 252 -7.56 1.14 14.60
CA ARG A 252 -8.91 1.48 15.07
C ARG A 252 -8.95 2.90 15.61
N THR A 253 -7.98 3.30 16.45
CA THR A 253 -7.93 4.65 17.03
C THR A 253 -7.79 5.75 15.96
N LEU A 254 -7.20 5.44 14.80
CA LEU A 254 -7.10 6.40 13.68
C LEU A 254 -8.46 6.68 13.04
N VAL A 255 -9.35 5.69 12.99
CA VAL A 255 -10.57 5.75 12.18
C VAL A 255 -11.86 5.84 13.00
N GLU A 256 -11.85 5.54 14.31
CA GLU A 256 -13.03 5.32 15.16
C GLU A 256 -14.08 6.46 15.14
N ASN A 257 -13.67 7.69 14.87
CA ASN A 257 -14.59 8.83 14.77
C ASN A 257 -15.02 9.14 13.33
N ASN A 258 -14.58 8.36 12.35
CA ASN A 258 -14.75 8.62 10.92
C ASN A 258 -15.35 7.46 10.14
N TRP A 259 -15.76 6.40 10.81
CA TRP A 259 -16.35 5.24 10.16
C TRP A 259 -17.70 4.87 10.77
N ASN A 260 -18.56 4.26 9.95
CA ASN A 260 -19.85 3.72 10.34
C ASN A 260 -20.08 2.38 9.63
N PHE A 261 -20.71 1.45 10.33
CA PHE A 261 -21.07 0.13 9.81
C PHE A 261 -22.57 -0.06 9.81
N ALA A 262 -23.11 -0.64 8.75
CA ALA A 262 -24.51 -1.05 8.70
C ALA A 262 -24.81 -2.09 9.78
N GLU A 263 -26.07 -2.18 10.16
CA GLU A 263 -26.54 -3.17 11.15
C GLU A 263 -26.22 -4.60 10.66
N GLY A 264 -25.73 -5.44 11.56
CA GLY A 264 -25.39 -6.84 11.29
C GLY A 264 -23.95 -7.10 10.85
N ILE A 265 -23.14 -6.07 10.60
CA ILE A 265 -21.71 -6.25 10.26
C ILE A 265 -20.96 -6.74 11.51
N SER A 266 -20.32 -7.90 11.37
CA SER A 266 -19.60 -8.55 12.46
C SER A 266 -18.30 -7.82 12.86
N VAL A 267 -17.84 -8.05 14.09
CA VAL A 267 -16.54 -7.55 14.56
C VAL A 267 -15.40 -8.07 13.68
N THR A 268 -15.46 -9.30 13.22
CA THR A 268 -14.50 -9.90 12.29
C THR A 268 -14.34 -9.09 10.99
N GLN A 269 -15.45 -8.67 10.40
CA GLN A 269 -15.42 -7.84 9.19
C GLN A 269 -14.81 -6.46 9.46
N GLN A 270 -15.07 -5.89 10.64
CA GLN A 270 -14.45 -4.63 11.06
C GLN A 270 -12.94 -4.78 11.25
N GLU A 271 -12.49 -5.87 11.90
CA GLU A 271 -11.06 -6.15 12.11
C GLU A 271 -10.29 -6.31 10.79
N LEU A 272 -10.89 -6.95 9.78
CA LEU A 272 -10.30 -7.07 8.45
C LEU A 272 -10.01 -5.72 7.79
N MET A 273 -10.83 -4.71 8.04
CA MET A 273 -10.60 -3.35 7.51
C MET A 273 -9.44 -2.63 8.20
N LEU A 274 -9.04 -3.10 9.38
CA LEU A 274 -7.93 -2.56 10.17
C LEU A 274 -6.65 -3.37 10.00
N ASP A 275 -6.73 -4.54 9.34
CA ASP A 275 -5.60 -5.45 9.17
C ASP A 275 -4.45 -4.76 8.43
N PRO A 276 -3.24 -4.64 9.04
CA PRO A 276 -2.11 -4.03 8.35
C PRO A 276 -1.72 -4.89 7.15
N GLN A 277 -1.49 -4.26 6.01
CA GLN A 277 -1.01 -4.96 4.83
C GLN A 277 0.50 -4.72 4.64
N THR A 278 1.19 -5.75 4.19
CA THR A 278 2.54 -5.63 3.63
C THR A 278 2.41 -5.72 2.12
N SER A 279 2.99 -4.80 1.37
CA SER A 279 2.92 -4.80 -0.10
C SER A 279 1.49 -5.02 -0.65
N GLY A 280 0.53 -4.26 -0.11
CA GLY A 280 -0.88 -4.36 -0.53
C GLY A 280 -1.13 -3.79 -1.92
N GLY A 281 -2.39 -3.79 -2.34
CA GLY A 281 -2.81 -3.29 -3.64
C GLY A 281 -3.04 -1.78 -3.66
N LEU A 282 -3.27 -1.24 -4.84
CA LEU A 282 -3.72 0.14 -5.02
C LEU A 282 -5.22 0.25 -4.73
N LEU A 283 -5.59 1.32 -4.02
CA LEU A 283 -6.96 1.80 -3.90
C LEU A 283 -7.10 3.05 -4.75
N VAL A 284 -7.99 3.03 -5.74
CA VAL A 284 -8.08 4.07 -6.75
C VAL A 284 -9.53 4.53 -6.92
N ALA A 285 -9.75 5.86 -6.94
CA ALA A 285 -11.03 6.48 -7.26
C ALA A 285 -11.03 6.90 -8.74
N VAL A 286 -12.02 6.42 -9.49
CA VAL A 286 -12.13 6.58 -10.93
C VAL A 286 -13.54 6.99 -11.36
N PRO A 287 -13.72 7.74 -12.47
CA PRO A 287 -15.04 8.04 -13.02
C PRO A 287 -15.87 6.77 -13.27
N GLU A 288 -17.15 6.79 -12.87
CA GLU A 288 -18.06 5.66 -13.03
C GLU A 288 -18.08 5.10 -14.48
N ALA A 289 -18.08 5.99 -15.46
CA ALA A 289 -18.14 5.62 -16.87
C ALA A 289 -16.96 4.76 -17.36
N GLN A 290 -15.82 4.80 -16.66
CA GLN A 290 -14.61 4.05 -17.02
C GLN A 290 -14.44 2.74 -16.26
N THR A 291 -15.17 2.55 -15.15
CA THR A 291 -14.96 1.45 -14.20
C THR A 291 -14.95 0.07 -14.85
N SER A 292 -15.95 -0.24 -15.66
CA SER A 292 -16.04 -1.55 -16.33
C SER A 292 -14.88 -1.79 -17.30
N SER A 293 -14.43 -0.75 -18.01
CA SER A 293 -13.30 -0.83 -18.93
C SER A 293 -11.97 -1.03 -18.18
N ILE A 294 -11.80 -0.33 -17.06
CA ILE A 294 -10.63 -0.47 -16.17
C ILE A 294 -10.56 -1.89 -15.62
N LEU A 295 -11.63 -2.40 -15.02
CA LEU A 295 -11.66 -3.75 -14.45
C LEU A 295 -11.36 -4.82 -15.51
N LYS A 296 -11.94 -4.68 -16.70
CA LYS A 296 -11.64 -5.58 -17.82
C LYS A 296 -10.16 -5.51 -18.23
N ALA A 297 -9.58 -4.33 -18.27
CA ALA A 297 -8.17 -4.14 -18.61
C ALA A 297 -7.25 -4.73 -17.53
N LEU A 298 -7.55 -4.51 -16.24
CA LEU A 298 -6.83 -5.08 -15.11
C LEU A 298 -6.84 -6.62 -15.16
N HIS A 299 -8.02 -7.23 -15.33
CA HIS A 299 -8.15 -8.69 -15.41
C HIS A 299 -7.41 -9.26 -16.62
N ASN A 300 -7.49 -8.62 -17.78
CA ASN A 300 -6.77 -9.03 -18.97
C ASN A 300 -5.24 -8.94 -18.82
N ALA A 301 -4.78 -7.98 -18.00
CA ALA A 301 -3.36 -7.81 -17.67
C ALA A 301 -2.88 -8.74 -16.54
N GLY A 302 -3.76 -9.59 -15.98
CA GLY A 302 -3.43 -10.54 -14.93
C GLY A 302 -3.65 -10.04 -13.49
N VAL A 303 -4.19 -8.83 -13.30
CA VAL A 303 -4.55 -8.29 -11.98
C VAL A 303 -5.96 -8.80 -11.60
N THR A 304 -6.07 -10.11 -11.46
CA THR A 304 -7.36 -10.82 -11.35
C THR A 304 -8.09 -10.59 -10.04
N SER A 305 -7.38 -10.19 -8.98
CA SER A 305 -7.99 -9.86 -7.68
C SER A 305 -8.62 -8.46 -7.65
N SER A 306 -8.49 -7.67 -8.72
CA SER A 306 -9.05 -6.32 -8.74
C SER A 306 -10.58 -6.33 -8.74
N ALA A 307 -11.17 -5.50 -7.89
CA ALA A 307 -12.61 -5.41 -7.72
C ALA A 307 -13.07 -3.96 -7.51
N GLN A 308 -14.27 -3.64 -8.00
CA GLN A 308 -14.99 -2.44 -7.57
C GLN A 308 -15.57 -2.72 -6.19
N ILE A 309 -15.16 -1.93 -5.20
CA ILE A 309 -15.49 -2.17 -3.79
C ILE A 309 -16.42 -1.13 -3.18
N GLY A 310 -16.81 -0.12 -3.95
CA GLY A 310 -17.66 0.96 -3.45
C GLY A 310 -17.67 2.17 -4.36
N TYR A 311 -18.19 3.27 -3.83
CA TYR A 311 -18.31 4.53 -4.55
C TYR A 311 -18.14 5.74 -3.61
N VAL A 312 -17.87 6.89 -4.20
CA VAL A 312 -17.72 8.17 -3.52
C VAL A 312 -19.04 8.96 -3.58
N SER A 313 -19.44 9.54 -2.47
CA SER A 313 -20.57 10.47 -2.40
C SER A 313 -20.20 11.76 -1.67
N ASN A 314 -21.05 12.77 -1.75
CA ASN A 314 -21.00 13.87 -0.80
C ASN A 314 -21.10 13.31 0.61
N PHE A 315 -20.51 14.01 1.58
CA PHE A 315 -20.55 13.61 2.98
C PHE A 315 -21.98 13.33 3.44
N SER A 316 -22.16 12.19 4.10
CA SER A 316 -23.46 11.79 4.62
C SER A 316 -23.45 11.69 6.16
N GLU A 317 -23.11 10.51 6.68
CA GLU A 317 -23.12 10.22 8.12
C GLU A 317 -21.70 10.12 8.69
N SER A 318 -20.78 9.62 7.88
CA SER A 318 -19.37 9.39 8.23
C SER A 318 -18.50 9.47 6.99
N LYS A 319 -17.19 9.63 7.16
CA LYS A 319 -16.23 9.58 6.04
C LYS A 319 -16.16 8.19 5.41
N LEU A 320 -16.17 7.14 6.22
CA LEU A 320 -16.18 5.75 5.76
C LEU A 320 -17.51 5.09 6.16
N CYS A 321 -18.29 4.65 5.19
CA CYS A 321 -19.56 3.98 5.39
C CYS A 321 -19.47 2.54 4.84
N PHE A 322 -19.44 1.56 5.73
CA PHE A 322 -19.35 0.14 5.37
C PHE A 322 -20.74 -0.50 5.36
N ARG A 323 -21.05 -1.22 4.27
CA ARG A 323 -22.34 -1.84 4.01
C ARG A 323 -22.19 -3.27 3.48
#